data_e47c08772cc78895db5bd601e84e957a
#
_entry.id   e47c08772cc78895db5bd601e84e957a
#
_cell.length_a   1.000
_cell.length_b   1.000
_cell.length_c   1.000
_cell.angle_alpha   90.00
_cell.angle_beta   90.00
_cell.angle_gamma   90.00
#
_symmetry.space_group_name_H-M   'P 1'
#
loop_
_entity.id
_entity.type
_entity.pdbx_description
1 polymer ?
#
loop_
_entity_poly.entity_id
_entity_poly.type
_entity_poly.pdbx_seq_one_letter_code
_entity_poly.pdbx_strand_id
1 'polypeptide(L)'
;MKRILPALAVFIALAVLTFAAMEYPFHSPLLFRGIVAFKSAHASCNKVVPGKNGWLFLQPELDYVVRPLPQENIKLIAAFSRTLAAHGMTLYVTPIPNKIDVYPECLTALPAPDPVSGRREDFLRALRVAGVRVIDILPALVNVKCSSPVFDPYESHWTSAGIVAAAGCIAKAIDSDLTARRIPRSASYTVHDTVLEGCADLPERYKGDGKAFWYPTRISQVCNADGRLYCDDRNSEILILGDSFVNHGRSWGMNVGAHLARLIGHPTRTFCSLLANTEGPSMYDRLPSIFPRGGIVIWAFASRVLQYRMSTLPGNGV
;
A
#
# COMPACT_ATOMS: atom_id res chain seq x y z
N MET A 1 23.47 -15.58 50.46
CA MET A 1 22.56 -16.50 49.76
C MET A 1 21.26 -15.90 49.26
N LYS A 2 20.67 -14.82 49.80
CA LYS A 2 19.35 -14.27 49.36
C LYS A 2 19.32 -13.50 47.99
N ARG A 3 20.45 -13.24 47.35
CA ARG A 3 20.51 -12.52 46.08
C ARG A 3 20.81 -13.39 44.84
N ILE A 4 21.10 -14.66 45.02
CA ILE A 4 21.46 -15.59 43.93
C ILE A 4 20.21 -16.28 43.33
N LEU A 5 19.16 -16.49 44.15
CA LEU A 5 17.93 -17.13 43.69
C LEU A 5 17.20 -16.39 42.55
N PRO A 6 17.00 -15.05 42.60
CA PRO A 6 16.31 -14.38 41.50
C PRO A 6 17.13 -14.36 40.20
N ALA A 7 18.46 -14.25 40.27
CA ALA A 7 19.31 -14.29 39.07
C ALA A 7 19.30 -15.68 38.42
N LEU A 8 19.30 -16.76 39.20
CA LEU A 8 19.18 -18.13 38.72
C LEU A 8 17.82 -18.41 38.08
N ALA A 9 16.74 -17.88 38.67
CA ALA A 9 15.39 -18.02 38.13
C ALA A 9 15.24 -17.29 36.77
N VAL A 10 15.85 -16.09 36.63
CA VAL A 10 15.88 -15.36 35.39
C VAL A 10 16.72 -16.09 34.34
N PHE A 11 17.86 -16.69 34.74
CA PHE A 11 18.72 -17.45 33.83
C PHE A 11 18.04 -18.74 33.35
N ILE A 12 17.34 -19.45 34.26
CA ILE A 12 16.55 -20.65 33.91
C ILE A 12 15.37 -20.27 33.01
N ALA A 13 14.68 -19.17 33.26
CA ALA A 13 13.59 -18.70 32.42
C ALA A 13 14.10 -18.30 31.01
N LEU A 14 15.24 -17.64 30.92
CA LEU A 14 15.91 -17.33 29.64
C LEU A 14 16.40 -18.60 28.90
N ALA A 15 16.98 -19.56 29.64
CA ALA A 15 17.41 -20.84 29.08
C ALA A 15 16.24 -21.69 28.59
N VAL A 16 15.13 -21.74 29.33
CA VAL A 16 13.90 -22.43 28.92
C VAL A 16 13.27 -21.74 27.71
N LEU A 17 13.27 -20.40 27.65
CA LEU A 17 12.81 -19.65 26.50
C LEU A 17 13.69 -19.85 25.27
N THR A 18 15.03 -19.92 25.43
CA THR A 18 15.96 -20.21 24.33
C THR A 18 15.85 -21.66 23.87
N PHE A 19 15.70 -22.64 24.78
CA PHE A 19 15.55 -24.06 24.44
C PHE A 19 14.19 -24.33 23.77
N ALA A 20 13.11 -23.73 24.26
CA ALA A 20 11.81 -23.77 23.61
C ALA A 20 11.82 -23.12 22.22
N ALA A 21 12.64 -22.06 22.02
CA ALA A 21 12.83 -21.44 20.71
C ALA A 21 13.65 -22.28 19.72
N MET A 22 14.44 -23.25 20.21
CA MET A 22 15.27 -24.12 19.36
C MET A 22 14.55 -25.41 18.95
N GLU A 23 13.66 -25.97 19.75
CA GLU A 23 12.99 -27.25 19.46
C GLU A 23 11.60 -27.12 18.84
N TYR A 24 10.93 -25.97 19.02
CA TYR A 24 9.70 -25.68 18.30
C TYR A 24 9.90 -24.43 17.46
N PRO A 25 9.58 -24.44 16.17
CA PRO A 25 9.44 -23.21 15.40
C PRO A 25 8.21 -22.48 15.96
N PHE A 26 8.41 -21.76 17.08
CA PHE A 26 7.38 -20.88 17.64
C PHE A 26 7.15 -19.74 16.64
N HIS A 27 6.30 -20.01 15.65
CA HIS A 27 5.56 -18.98 14.94
C HIS A 27 4.59 -18.35 15.97
N SER A 28 5.12 -17.69 17.00
CA SER A 28 4.28 -16.98 17.94
C SER A 28 3.95 -15.61 17.35
N PRO A 29 2.73 -15.39 16.84
CA PRO A 29 2.31 -14.07 16.36
C PRO A 29 2.47 -13.00 17.44
N LEU A 30 2.39 -13.39 18.71
CA LEU A 30 2.58 -12.50 19.86
C LEU A 30 4.02 -12.01 19.96
N LEU A 31 5.00 -12.90 19.80
CA LEU A 31 6.42 -12.53 19.87
C LEU A 31 6.80 -11.58 18.72
N PHE A 32 6.40 -11.92 17.50
CA PHE A 32 6.61 -11.04 16.35
C PHE A 32 5.98 -9.65 16.57
N ARG A 33 4.72 -9.61 17.02
CA ARG A 33 4.04 -8.35 17.34
C ARG A 33 4.71 -7.57 18.45
N GLY A 34 5.24 -8.25 19.47
CA GLY A 34 6.03 -7.63 20.55
C GLY A 34 7.28 -6.94 20.01
N ILE A 35 8.03 -7.59 19.11
CA ILE A 35 9.19 -6.98 18.43
C ILE A 35 8.78 -5.81 17.55
N VAL A 36 7.70 -5.94 16.79
CA VAL A 36 7.17 -4.84 15.96
C VAL A 36 6.82 -3.63 16.82
N ALA A 37 6.13 -3.84 17.93
CA ALA A 37 5.77 -2.77 18.88
C ALA A 37 7.02 -2.13 19.51
N PHE A 38 8.00 -2.95 19.93
CA PHE A 38 9.27 -2.46 20.49
C PHE A 38 10.03 -1.60 19.46
N LYS A 39 10.21 -2.09 18.24
CA LYS A 39 10.90 -1.35 17.19
C LYS A 39 10.16 -0.06 16.80
N SER A 40 8.83 -0.08 16.77
CA SER A 40 8.03 1.11 16.53
C SER A 40 8.24 2.17 17.62
N ALA A 41 8.26 1.77 18.89
CA ALA A 41 8.49 2.69 20.02
C ALA A 41 9.91 3.30 20.00
N HIS A 42 10.87 2.67 19.33
CA HIS A 42 12.26 3.12 19.21
C HIS A 42 12.58 3.65 17.80
N ALA A 43 11.60 4.10 17.05
CA ALA A 43 11.78 4.76 15.77
C ALA A 43 12.61 6.06 15.92
N SER A 44 13.28 6.46 14.83
CA SER A 44 13.94 7.77 14.77
C SER A 44 12.95 8.92 14.97
N CYS A 45 13.45 10.13 15.27
CA CYS A 45 12.61 11.34 15.40
C CYS A 45 11.74 11.59 14.14
N ASN A 46 12.22 11.17 12.96
CA ASN A 46 11.50 11.27 11.69
C ASN A 46 10.68 10.02 11.34
N LYS A 47 10.36 9.18 12.35
CA LYS A 47 9.48 8.00 12.23
C LYS A 47 10.01 6.93 11.26
N VAL A 48 11.31 6.73 11.20
CA VAL A 48 11.96 5.65 10.44
C VAL A 48 12.53 4.61 11.39
N VAL A 49 12.33 3.34 11.06
CA VAL A 49 12.75 2.17 11.84
C VAL A 49 13.77 1.36 11.05
N PRO A 50 14.97 1.12 11.59
CA PRO A 50 15.95 0.27 10.92
C PRO A 50 15.56 -1.22 11.04
N GLY A 51 15.64 -1.89 9.90
CA GLY A 51 15.54 -3.34 9.77
C GLY A 51 16.90 -4.01 9.67
N LYS A 52 16.94 -5.19 9.04
CA LYS A 52 18.15 -5.96 8.76
C LYS A 52 18.77 -5.52 7.43
N ASN A 53 20.08 -5.71 7.29
CA ASN A 53 20.80 -5.52 6.03
C ASN A 53 20.53 -4.17 5.35
N GLY A 54 20.40 -3.09 6.13
CA GLY A 54 20.17 -1.74 5.62
C GLY A 54 18.73 -1.41 5.23
N TRP A 55 17.78 -2.35 5.41
CA TRP A 55 16.37 -2.05 5.19
C TRP A 55 15.85 -1.00 6.16
N LEU A 56 15.04 -0.10 5.65
CA LEU A 56 14.36 0.94 6.42
C LEU A 56 12.85 0.81 6.25
N PHE A 57 12.12 1.04 7.35
CA PHE A 57 10.67 0.97 7.41
C PHE A 57 10.11 2.26 7.98
N LEU A 58 8.87 2.58 7.66
CA LEU A 58 8.16 3.67 8.33
C LEU A 58 7.53 3.18 9.64
N GLN A 59 7.67 3.95 10.72
CA GLN A 59 6.98 3.67 11.98
C GLN A 59 5.47 3.44 11.83
N PRO A 60 4.71 4.24 11.03
CA PRO A 60 3.28 3.99 10.82
C PRO A 60 2.96 2.63 10.20
N GLU A 61 3.87 1.99 9.47
CA GLU A 61 3.66 0.63 8.95
C GLU A 61 3.70 -0.40 10.09
N LEU A 62 4.61 -0.21 11.05
CA LEU A 62 4.73 -1.05 12.24
C LEU A 62 3.53 -0.84 13.17
N ASP A 63 3.16 0.41 13.39
CA ASP A 63 1.97 0.78 14.20
C ASP A 63 0.70 0.11 13.64
N TYR A 64 0.54 0.08 12.34
CA TYR A 64 -0.58 -0.57 11.66
C TYR A 64 -0.69 -2.08 11.99
N VAL A 65 0.43 -2.78 12.17
CA VAL A 65 0.44 -4.21 12.53
C VAL A 65 -0.07 -4.42 13.96
N VAL A 66 0.18 -3.49 14.88
CA VAL A 66 -0.09 -3.67 16.32
C VAL A 66 -1.33 -2.93 16.82
N ARG A 67 -1.70 -1.80 16.21
CA ARG A 67 -2.85 -0.98 16.62
C ARG A 67 -4.18 -1.52 16.06
N PRO A 68 -5.30 -1.35 16.78
CA PRO A 68 -6.62 -1.67 16.25
C PRO A 68 -6.98 -0.76 15.08
N LEU A 69 -7.77 -1.27 14.13
CA LEU A 69 -8.33 -0.48 13.04
C LEU A 69 -9.70 0.08 13.43
N PRO A 70 -9.96 1.38 13.20
CA PRO A 70 -11.26 1.98 13.47
C PRO A 70 -12.36 1.34 12.62
N GLN A 71 -13.39 0.78 13.28
CA GLN A 71 -14.52 0.14 12.58
C GLN A 71 -15.38 1.16 11.83
N GLU A 72 -15.33 2.42 12.25
CA GLU A 72 -16.00 3.54 11.57
C GLU A 72 -15.55 3.69 10.12
N ASN A 73 -14.28 3.39 9.83
CA ASN A 73 -13.76 3.46 8.48
C ASN A 73 -14.51 2.53 7.51
N ILE A 74 -14.94 1.35 7.97
CA ILE A 74 -15.73 0.42 7.15
C ILE A 74 -17.07 1.07 6.75
N LYS A 75 -17.76 1.69 7.72
CA LYS A 75 -19.04 2.36 7.49
C LYS A 75 -18.89 3.53 6.52
N LEU A 76 -17.84 4.34 6.68
CA LEU A 76 -17.55 5.48 5.82
C LEU A 76 -17.23 5.05 4.38
N ILE A 77 -16.38 4.04 4.21
CA ILE A 77 -16.03 3.52 2.89
C ILE A 77 -17.27 2.91 2.20
N ALA A 78 -18.09 2.17 2.95
CA ALA A 78 -19.32 1.60 2.42
C ALA A 78 -20.36 2.68 2.04
N ALA A 79 -20.47 3.74 2.84
CA ALA A 79 -21.30 4.89 2.51
C ALA A 79 -20.82 5.57 1.24
N PHE A 80 -19.52 5.85 1.13
CA PHE A 80 -18.90 6.42 -0.06
C PHE A 80 -19.16 5.56 -1.31
N SER A 81 -19.01 4.24 -1.20
CA SER A 81 -19.30 3.31 -2.30
C SER A 81 -20.77 3.42 -2.77
N ARG A 82 -21.74 3.44 -1.83
CA ARG A 82 -23.16 3.58 -2.18
C ARG A 82 -23.47 4.93 -2.83
N THR A 83 -22.85 5.98 -2.33
CA THR A 83 -23.07 7.32 -2.87
C THR A 83 -22.53 7.42 -4.30
N LEU A 84 -21.33 6.89 -4.59
CA LEU A 84 -20.80 6.81 -5.95
C LEU A 84 -21.72 5.98 -6.87
N ALA A 85 -22.24 4.84 -6.37
CA ALA A 85 -23.16 3.99 -7.12
C ALA A 85 -24.46 4.71 -7.51
N ALA A 86 -25.00 5.55 -6.61
CA ALA A 86 -26.18 6.37 -6.91
C ALA A 86 -25.95 7.38 -8.05
N HIS A 87 -24.69 7.71 -8.35
CA HIS A 87 -24.28 8.58 -9.47
C HIS A 87 -23.74 7.77 -10.67
N GLY A 88 -24.03 6.47 -10.74
CA GLY A 88 -23.61 5.62 -11.86
C GLY A 88 -22.13 5.27 -11.85
N MET A 89 -21.38 5.56 -10.77
CA MET A 89 -19.97 5.24 -10.63
C MET A 89 -19.77 3.93 -9.87
N THR A 90 -18.72 3.17 -10.23
CA THR A 90 -18.32 1.95 -9.50
C THR A 90 -17.04 2.25 -8.72
N LEU A 91 -17.05 2.02 -7.40
CA LEU A 91 -15.88 2.13 -6.55
C LEU A 91 -15.18 0.78 -6.36
N TYR A 92 -13.89 0.75 -6.60
CA TYR A 92 -12.96 -0.30 -6.18
C TYR A 92 -12.01 0.25 -5.13
N VAL A 93 -11.89 -0.43 -4.00
CA VAL A 93 -10.97 -0.03 -2.92
C VAL A 93 -9.77 -0.96 -2.91
N THR A 94 -8.58 -0.38 -2.99
CA THR A 94 -7.31 -1.10 -3.07
C THR A 94 -6.35 -0.60 -1.99
N PRO A 95 -6.45 -1.10 -0.74
CA PRO A 95 -5.45 -0.78 0.28
C PRO A 95 -4.11 -1.40 -0.11
N ILE A 96 -3.13 -0.55 -0.39
CA ILE A 96 -1.77 -0.95 -0.80
C ILE A 96 -1.05 -1.52 0.43
N PRO A 97 -0.57 -2.77 0.39
CA PRO A 97 0.18 -3.37 1.49
C PRO A 97 1.39 -2.54 1.89
N ASN A 98 1.71 -2.51 3.16
CA ASN A 98 2.93 -1.88 3.65
C ASN A 98 4.14 -2.75 3.32
N LYS A 99 5.33 -2.16 3.34
CA LYS A 99 6.58 -2.89 3.12
C LYS A 99 6.74 -4.06 4.09
N ILE A 100 6.35 -3.90 5.36
CA ILE A 100 6.39 -4.97 6.37
C ILE A 100 5.45 -6.15 6.05
N ASP A 101 4.32 -5.91 5.36
CA ASP A 101 3.40 -6.99 4.97
C ASP A 101 4.04 -7.92 3.92
N VAL A 102 4.98 -7.38 3.12
CA VAL A 102 5.66 -8.11 2.04
C VAL A 102 7.05 -8.61 2.44
N TYR A 103 7.78 -7.84 3.25
CA TYR A 103 9.17 -8.11 3.66
C TYR A 103 9.36 -8.14 5.19
N PRO A 104 8.56 -8.91 5.95
CA PRO A 104 8.69 -8.97 7.40
C PRO A 104 10.04 -9.56 7.85
N GLU A 105 10.64 -10.44 7.04
CA GLU A 105 11.96 -11.04 7.25
C GLU A 105 13.09 -10.01 7.22
N CYS A 106 12.86 -8.86 6.58
CA CYS A 106 13.82 -7.76 6.55
C CYS A 106 13.72 -6.85 7.78
N LEU A 107 12.65 -6.94 8.58
CA LEU A 107 12.53 -6.21 9.84
C LEU A 107 13.24 -6.92 10.98
N THR A 108 13.07 -8.25 11.10
CA THR A 108 13.57 -9.08 12.19
C THR A 108 13.94 -10.48 11.70
N ALA A 109 14.77 -11.20 12.48
CA ALA A 109 15.07 -12.60 12.21
C ALA A 109 13.96 -13.56 12.70
N LEU A 110 13.02 -13.05 13.50
CA LEU A 110 11.91 -13.86 13.97
C LEU A 110 10.95 -14.21 12.84
N PRO A 111 10.42 -15.44 12.81
CA PRO A 111 9.38 -15.81 11.86
C PRO A 111 8.17 -14.89 11.99
N ALA A 112 7.74 -14.34 10.87
CA ALA A 112 6.51 -13.56 10.82
C ALA A 112 5.29 -14.47 10.72
N PRO A 113 4.15 -14.09 11.32
CA PRO A 113 2.90 -14.77 11.06
C PRO A 113 2.47 -14.56 9.60
N ASP A 114 1.72 -15.52 9.06
CA ASP A 114 1.07 -15.39 7.78
C ASP A 114 -0.46 -15.42 7.99
N PRO A 115 -1.18 -14.33 7.77
CA PRO A 115 -0.69 -13.01 7.34
C PRO A 115 0.03 -12.24 8.46
N VAL A 116 0.95 -11.36 8.09
CA VAL A 116 1.66 -10.45 9.02
C VAL A 116 0.68 -9.61 9.85
N SER A 117 -0.37 -9.13 9.20
CA SER A 117 -1.47 -8.41 9.85
C SER A 117 -2.82 -9.06 9.55
N GLY A 118 -3.26 -9.98 10.42
CA GLY A 118 -4.61 -10.57 10.33
C GLY A 118 -5.73 -9.53 10.36
N ARG A 119 -5.48 -8.37 10.96
CA ARG A 119 -6.44 -7.24 10.98
C ARG A 119 -6.70 -6.66 9.60
N ARG A 120 -5.69 -6.66 8.72
CA ARG A 120 -5.87 -6.25 7.34
C ARG A 120 -6.89 -7.14 6.63
N GLU A 121 -6.76 -8.45 6.77
CA GLU A 121 -7.70 -9.40 6.16
C GLU A 121 -9.10 -9.28 6.75
N ASP A 122 -9.21 -9.14 8.06
CA ASP A 122 -10.49 -8.90 8.72
C ASP A 122 -11.14 -7.62 8.22
N PHE A 123 -10.37 -6.55 8.03
CA PHE A 123 -10.86 -5.29 7.49
C PHE A 123 -11.34 -5.44 6.03
N LEU A 124 -10.54 -6.08 5.16
CA LEU A 124 -10.94 -6.33 3.76
C LEU A 124 -12.19 -7.22 3.68
N ARG A 125 -12.28 -8.22 4.53
CA ARG A 125 -13.46 -9.08 4.63
C ARG A 125 -14.69 -8.28 5.05
N ALA A 126 -14.57 -7.43 6.07
CA ALA A 126 -15.67 -6.57 6.53
C ALA A 126 -16.12 -5.58 5.44
N LEU A 127 -15.21 -5.01 4.65
CA LEU A 127 -15.57 -4.19 3.50
C LEU A 127 -16.37 -4.98 2.45
N ARG A 128 -15.93 -6.20 2.13
CA ARG A 128 -16.68 -7.08 1.18
C ARG A 128 -18.07 -7.41 1.69
N VAL A 129 -18.20 -7.74 2.98
CA VAL A 129 -19.51 -7.97 3.63
C VAL A 129 -20.39 -6.71 3.58
N ALA A 130 -19.81 -5.52 3.67
CA ALA A 130 -20.51 -4.24 3.54
C ALA A 130 -20.83 -3.87 2.07
N GLY A 131 -20.57 -4.75 1.10
CA GLY A 131 -20.88 -4.56 -0.32
C GLY A 131 -19.87 -3.71 -1.08
N VAL A 132 -18.69 -3.46 -0.51
CA VAL A 132 -17.61 -2.72 -1.18
C VAL A 132 -16.79 -3.68 -2.06
N ARG A 133 -16.48 -3.28 -3.29
CA ARG A 133 -15.58 -4.02 -4.16
C ARG A 133 -14.13 -3.76 -3.73
N VAL A 134 -13.45 -4.81 -3.27
CA VAL A 134 -12.09 -4.74 -2.73
C VAL A 134 -11.13 -5.50 -3.62
N ILE A 135 -10.06 -4.85 -4.04
CA ILE A 135 -8.94 -5.47 -4.76
C ILE A 135 -7.80 -5.70 -3.76
N ASP A 136 -7.50 -6.96 -3.50
CA ASP A 136 -6.34 -7.34 -2.68
C ASP A 136 -5.15 -7.65 -3.57
N ILE A 137 -4.13 -6.80 -3.51
CA ILE A 137 -2.91 -6.92 -4.31
C ILE A 137 -1.76 -7.61 -3.56
N LEU A 138 -1.91 -7.89 -2.25
CA LEU A 138 -0.84 -8.50 -1.44
C LEU A 138 -0.35 -9.84 -2.01
N PRO A 139 -1.23 -10.80 -2.40
CA PRO A 139 -0.78 -12.06 -2.95
C PRO A 139 0.08 -11.92 -4.21
N ALA A 140 -0.26 -10.95 -5.07
CA ALA A 140 0.52 -10.69 -6.29
C ALA A 140 1.89 -10.09 -5.97
N LEU A 141 1.97 -9.16 -5.01
CA LEU A 141 3.25 -8.59 -4.57
C LEU A 141 4.15 -9.67 -3.95
N VAL A 142 3.60 -10.54 -3.10
CA VAL A 142 4.34 -11.66 -2.49
C VAL A 142 4.85 -12.64 -3.54
N ASN A 143 4.06 -12.93 -4.57
CA ASN A 143 4.47 -13.80 -5.67
C ASN A 143 5.60 -13.17 -6.49
N VAL A 144 5.47 -11.90 -6.86
CA VAL A 144 6.47 -11.19 -7.70
C VAL A 144 7.77 -10.96 -6.94
N LYS A 145 7.76 -10.77 -5.63
CA LYS A 145 8.99 -10.55 -4.84
C LYS A 145 10.00 -11.70 -4.95
N CYS A 146 9.55 -12.90 -5.31
CA CYS A 146 10.43 -14.07 -5.51
C CYS A 146 11.36 -13.90 -6.73
N SER A 147 11.01 -13.05 -7.70
CA SER A 147 11.76 -12.81 -8.93
C SER A 147 12.28 -11.37 -9.07
N SER A 148 11.58 -10.42 -8.48
CA SER A 148 11.91 -9.00 -8.56
C SER A 148 11.50 -8.27 -7.29
N PRO A 149 12.32 -7.37 -6.74
CA PRO A 149 11.94 -6.61 -5.56
C PRO A 149 10.73 -5.71 -5.88
N VAL A 150 9.69 -5.81 -5.05
CA VAL A 150 8.45 -5.01 -5.18
C VAL A 150 8.44 -3.77 -4.27
N PHE A 151 9.35 -3.74 -3.29
CA PHE A 151 9.74 -2.56 -2.52
C PHE A 151 11.26 -2.49 -2.47
N ASP A 152 11.78 -1.27 -2.36
CA ASP A 152 13.20 -1.00 -2.21
C ASP A 152 13.56 -0.86 -0.72
N PRO A 153 14.75 -1.30 -0.28
CA PRO A 153 15.21 -1.10 1.09
C PRO A 153 15.17 0.35 1.58
N TYR A 154 15.42 1.30 0.67
CA TYR A 154 15.65 2.71 1.00
C TYR A 154 14.47 3.64 0.70
N GLU A 155 13.46 3.14 -0.03
CA GLU A 155 12.31 3.93 -0.49
C GLU A 155 11.03 3.48 0.23
N SER A 156 10.16 4.42 0.60
CA SER A 156 8.89 4.10 1.25
C SER A 156 7.81 3.61 0.29
N HIS A 157 8.01 3.81 -1.02
CA HIS A 157 7.08 3.39 -2.05
C HIS A 157 7.51 2.06 -2.70
N TRP A 158 6.63 1.54 -3.52
CA TRP A 158 6.87 0.34 -4.34
C TRP A 158 7.82 0.61 -5.51
N THR A 159 8.42 -0.45 -6.03
CA THR A 159 9.22 -0.42 -7.26
C THR A 159 8.32 -0.51 -8.50
N SER A 160 8.89 -0.36 -9.67
CA SER A 160 8.22 -0.67 -10.94
C SER A 160 7.59 -2.06 -10.97
N ALA A 161 8.27 -3.08 -10.46
CA ALA A 161 7.74 -4.45 -10.41
C ALA A 161 6.49 -4.53 -9.52
N GLY A 162 6.50 -3.84 -8.37
CA GLY A 162 5.33 -3.74 -7.49
C GLY A 162 4.16 -3.02 -8.17
N ILE A 163 4.44 -1.93 -8.86
CA ILE A 163 3.44 -1.16 -9.62
C ILE A 163 2.81 -2.00 -10.72
N VAL A 164 3.61 -2.71 -11.51
CA VAL A 164 3.14 -3.60 -12.59
C VAL A 164 2.24 -4.71 -12.04
N ALA A 165 2.65 -5.34 -10.94
CA ALA A 165 1.85 -6.37 -10.28
C ALA A 165 0.50 -5.84 -9.80
N ALA A 166 0.49 -4.67 -9.16
CA ALA A 166 -0.72 -4.01 -8.70
C ALA A 166 -1.65 -3.63 -9.87
N ALA A 167 -1.10 -3.04 -10.92
CA ALA A 167 -1.87 -2.69 -12.13
C ALA A 167 -2.50 -3.92 -12.78
N GLY A 168 -1.80 -5.06 -12.78
CA GLY A 168 -2.34 -6.34 -13.26
C GLY A 168 -3.55 -6.83 -12.46
N CYS A 169 -3.50 -6.75 -11.13
CA CYS A 169 -4.63 -7.08 -10.28
C CYS A 169 -5.82 -6.15 -10.52
N ILE A 170 -5.57 -4.85 -10.64
CA ILE A 170 -6.60 -3.85 -10.88
C ILE A 170 -7.24 -4.09 -12.26
N ALA A 171 -6.45 -4.27 -13.31
CA ALA A 171 -6.95 -4.53 -14.67
C ALA A 171 -7.88 -5.73 -14.70
N LYS A 172 -7.48 -6.84 -14.07
CA LYS A 172 -8.30 -8.06 -13.96
C LYS A 172 -9.59 -7.83 -13.20
N ALA A 173 -9.55 -7.06 -12.11
CA ALA A 173 -10.72 -6.81 -11.27
C ALA A 173 -11.78 -5.94 -11.95
N ILE A 174 -11.38 -4.97 -12.78
CA ILE A 174 -12.30 -4.05 -13.45
C ILE A 174 -12.76 -4.53 -14.84
N ASP A 175 -12.25 -5.64 -15.35
CA ASP A 175 -12.46 -6.13 -16.72
C ASP A 175 -13.95 -6.27 -17.10
N SER A 176 -14.74 -6.85 -16.20
CA SER A 176 -16.20 -6.98 -16.41
C SER A 176 -16.92 -5.63 -16.49
N ASP A 177 -16.51 -4.65 -15.68
CA ASP A 177 -17.10 -3.31 -15.71
C ASP A 177 -16.67 -2.54 -16.96
N LEU A 178 -15.44 -2.70 -17.45
CA LEU A 178 -15.00 -2.14 -18.72
C LEU A 178 -15.88 -2.65 -19.88
N THR A 179 -16.15 -3.95 -19.88
CA THR A 179 -16.99 -4.59 -20.90
C THR A 179 -18.45 -4.14 -20.79
N ALA A 180 -19.04 -4.15 -19.59
CA ALA A 180 -20.43 -3.74 -19.36
C ALA A 180 -20.68 -2.26 -19.70
N ARG A 181 -19.70 -1.40 -19.47
CA ARG A 181 -19.76 0.04 -19.79
C ARG A 181 -19.37 0.35 -21.23
N ARG A 182 -18.93 -0.65 -22.01
CA ARG A 182 -18.44 -0.50 -23.38
C ARG A 182 -17.30 0.53 -23.48
N ILE A 183 -16.40 0.55 -22.48
CA ILE A 183 -15.21 1.42 -22.52
C ILE A 183 -14.28 0.91 -23.62
N PRO A 184 -13.89 1.77 -24.57
CA PRO A 184 -13.08 1.35 -25.72
C PRO A 184 -11.68 0.93 -25.27
N ARG A 185 -11.12 -0.10 -25.91
CA ARG A 185 -9.76 -0.62 -25.65
C ARG A 185 -8.90 -0.49 -26.89
N SER A 186 -8.83 0.72 -27.42
CA SER A 186 -8.16 1.01 -28.71
C SER A 186 -6.79 1.68 -28.54
N ALA A 187 -6.44 2.13 -27.35
CA ALA A 187 -5.14 2.76 -27.09
C ALA A 187 -4.02 1.71 -27.03
N SER A 188 -2.91 2.00 -27.69
CA SER A 188 -1.71 1.15 -27.72
C SER A 188 -0.56 1.86 -26.99
N TYR A 189 0.15 1.08 -26.17
CA TYR A 189 1.28 1.56 -25.37
C TYR A 189 2.45 0.59 -25.46
N THR A 190 3.66 1.13 -25.40
CA THR A 190 4.91 0.36 -25.32
C THR A 190 5.50 0.47 -23.92
N VAL A 191 6.41 -0.45 -23.56
CA VAL A 191 7.16 -0.41 -22.30
C VAL A 191 8.64 -0.41 -22.62
N HIS A 192 9.37 0.48 -21.95
CA HIS A 192 10.82 0.57 -22.03
C HIS A 192 11.43 0.46 -20.65
N ASP A 193 12.22 -0.58 -20.42
CA ASP A 193 12.97 -0.75 -19.18
C ASP A 193 14.26 0.07 -19.24
N THR A 194 14.53 0.82 -18.19
CA THR A 194 15.73 1.64 -18.08
C THR A 194 16.18 1.74 -16.61
N VAL A 195 17.37 2.29 -16.39
CA VAL A 195 17.90 2.60 -15.06
C VAL A 195 18.08 4.11 -14.98
N LEU A 196 17.49 4.71 -13.97
CA LEU A 196 17.65 6.14 -13.65
C LEU A 196 18.24 6.31 -12.25
N GLU A 197 18.84 7.44 -11.99
CA GLU A 197 19.16 7.83 -10.62
C GLU A 197 17.88 8.24 -9.89
N GLY A 198 17.47 7.43 -8.91
CA GLY A 198 16.36 7.70 -8.00
C GLY A 198 16.86 8.28 -6.68
N CYS A 199 16.06 9.14 -6.06
CA CYS A 199 16.33 9.67 -4.73
C CYS A 199 15.40 8.99 -3.72
N ALA A 200 15.97 8.21 -2.80
CA ALA A 200 15.21 7.52 -1.77
C ALA A 200 14.89 8.45 -0.59
N ASP A 201 13.68 8.33 -0.04
CA ASP A 201 13.18 9.19 1.03
C ASP A 201 13.60 8.75 2.44
N LEU A 202 13.84 7.46 2.67
CA LEU A 202 14.04 6.92 4.01
C LEU A 202 15.44 7.19 4.62
N PRO A 203 16.56 7.14 3.87
CA PRO A 203 17.88 7.37 4.45
C PRO A 203 18.09 8.79 4.99
N GLU A 204 17.64 9.81 4.25
CA GLU A 204 17.66 11.19 4.72
C GLU A 204 16.81 11.37 5.99
N ARG A 205 15.59 10.83 5.97
CA ARG A 205 14.68 10.87 7.12
C ARG A 205 15.25 10.12 8.33
N TYR A 206 15.94 8.99 8.11
CA TYR A 206 16.55 8.22 9.19
C TYR A 206 17.70 8.96 9.85
N LYS A 207 18.59 9.52 9.05
CA LYS A 207 19.80 10.25 9.53
C LYS A 207 19.45 11.64 10.05
N GLY A 208 18.48 12.32 9.45
CA GLY A 208 18.11 13.70 9.76
C GLY A 208 19.19 14.71 9.38
N ASP A 209 20.08 14.37 8.43
CA ASP A 209 21.24 15.16 8.02
C ASP A 209 20.96 16.03 6.78
N GLY A 210 19.76 15.98 6.23
CA GLY A 210 19.35 16.74 5.05
C GLY A 210 20.05 16.31 3.75
N LYS A 211 20.74 15.15 3.75
CA LYS A 211 21.46 14.66 2.58
C LYS A 211 20.63 13.67 1.79
N ALA A 212 20.35 14.02 0.55
CA ALA A 212 19.66 13.15 -0.39
C ALA A 212 20.47 11.86 -0.64
N PHE A 213 19.78 10.73 -0.68
CA PHE A 213 20.36 9.42 -0.97
C PHE A 213 19.98 9.01 -2.39
N TRP A 214 20.92 9.12 -3.31
CA TRP A 214 20.77 8.76 -4.71
C TRP A 214 21.26 7.33 -4.96
N TYR A 215 20.52 6.59 -5.79
CA TYR A 215 20.89 5.22 -6.15
C TYR A 215 20.29 4.82 -7.50
N PRO A 216 20.93 3.87 -8.22
CA PRO A 216 20.39 3.36 -9.48
C PRO A 216 19.04 2.67 -9.25
N THR A 217 18.00 3.20 -9.86
CA THR A 217 16.63 2.68 -9.77
C THR A 217 16.20 2.14 -11.13
N ARG A 218 15.85 0.86 -11.18
CA ARG A 218 15.30 0.22 -12.37
C ARG A 218 13.82 0.58 -12.53
N ILE A 219 13.44 1.11 -13.67
CA ILE A 219 12.08 1.52 -13.96
C ILE A 219 11.58 0.94 -15.28
N SER A 220 10.28 0.71 -15.38
CA SER A 220 9.57 0.33 -16.60
C SER A 220 8.68 1.49 -17.02
N GLN A 221 9.09 2.21 -18.04
CA GLN A 221 8.40 3.39 -18.58
C GLN A 221 7.33 2.98 -19.58
N VAL A 222 6.13 3.49 -19.41
CA VAL A 222 5.05 3.36 -20.40
C VAL A 222 5.07 4.55 -21.32
N CYS A 223 5.07 4.28 -22.64
CA CYS A 223 5.01 5.29 -23.67
C CYS A 223 3.76 5.10 -24.55
N ASN A 224 3.23 6.20 -25.05
CA ASN A 224 2.19 6.21 -26.07
C ASN A 224 2.73 5.67 -27.41
N ALA A 225 1.85 5.44 -28.37
CA ALA A 225 2.22 4.95 -29.72
C ALA A 225 3.21 5.87 -30.47
N ASP A 226 3.25 7.16 -30.13
CA ASP A 226 4.18 8.14 -30.68
C ASP A 226 5.54 8.20 -29.96
N GLY A 227 5.78 7.31 -29.00
CA GLY A 227 7.02 7.21 -28.24
C GLY A 227 7.15 8.20 -27.07
N ARG A 228 6.18 9.09 -26.85
CA ARG A 228 6.19 9.98 -25.68
C ARG A 228 5.77 9.23 -24.42
N LEU A 229 6.30 9.66 -23.28
CA LEU A 229 5.88 9.13 -21.98
C LEU A 229 4.37 9.25 -21.83
N TYR A 230 3.79 8.21 -21.21
CA TYR A 230 2.36 8.21 -20.88
C TYR A 230 1.96 9.46 -20.08
N CYS A 231 0.85 10.04 -20.48
CA CYS A 231 0.21 11.16 -19.79
C CYS A 231 -1.27 10.83 -19.54
N ASP A 232 -1.76 11.19 -18.36
CA ASP A 232 -3.17 11.02 -18.00
C ASP A 232 -4.11 11.75 -18.95
N ASP A 233 -5.25 11.14 -19.25
CA ASP A 233 -6.35 11.78 -19.96
C ASP A 233 -7.38 12.32 -18.96
N ARG A 234 -7.60 13.63 -19.00
CA ARG A 234 -8.58 14.30 -18.11
C ARG A 234 -10.03 13.88 -18.37
N ASN A 235 -10.31 13.32 -19.54
CA ASN A 235 -11.64 12.89 -19.96
C ASN A 235 -11.88 11.39 -19.76
N SER A 236 -10.90 10.66 -19.22
CA SER A 236 -11.04 9.22 -18.96
C SER A 236 -12.15 8.94 -17.97
N GLU A 237 -12.95 7.92 -18.24
CA GLU A 237 -13.95 7.36 -17.33
C GLU A 237 -13.34 6.50 -16.21
N ILE A 238 -12.01 6.33 -16.19
CA ILE A 238 -11.29 5.54 -15.20
C ILE A 238 -10.42 6.47 -14.36
N LEU A 239 -10.84 6.69 -13.12
CA LEU A 239 -10.11 7.51 -12.15
C LEU A 239 -9.36 6.62 -11.17
N ILE A 240 -8.07 6.91 -11.00
CA ILE A 240 -7.27 6.40 -9.88
C ILE A 240 -7.14 7.52 -8.85
N LEU A 241 -7.76 7.32 -7.70
CA LEU A 241 -7.72 8.23 -6.57
C LEU A 241 -6.77 7.65 -5.51
N GLY A 242 -5.90 8.46 -4.92
CA GLY A 242 -5.06 7.97 -3.84
C GLY A 242 -3.99 8.93 -3.35
N ASP A 243 -3.03 8.38 -2.63
CA ASP A 243 -1.90 9.08 -2.04
C ASP A 243 -0.66 9.09 -2.94
N SER A 244 0.50 9.35 -2.34
CA SER A 244 1.78 9.35 -3.05
C SER A 244 2.08 8.05 -3.81
N PHE A 245 1.54 6.92 -3.38
CA PHE A 245 1.72 5.65 -4.09
C PHE A 245 1.14 5.68 -5.51
N VAL A 246 -0.03 6.28 -5.73
CA VAL A 246 -0.61 6.37 -7.08
C VAL A 246 0.14 7.34 -7.97
N ASN A 247 0.84 8.31 -7.38
CA ASN A 247 1.62 9.30 -8.10
C ASN A 247 3.10 8.92 -8.29
N HIS A 248 3.58 7.91 -7.54
CA HIS A 248 4.98 7.50 -7.57
C HIS A 248 5.42 7.11 -8.98
N GLY A 249 6.50 7.72 -9.44
CA GLY A 249 7.04 7.53 -10.78
C GLY A 249 6.24 8.15 -11.93
N ARG A 250 5.26 9.02 -11.67
CA ARG A 250 4.44 9.65 -12.70
C ARG A 250 5.26 10.45 -13.72
N SER A 251 6.25 11.22 -13.24
CA SER A 251 7.15 11.98 -14.12
C SER A 251 8.00 11.11 -15.04
N TRP A 252 8.11 9.82 -14.74
CA TRP A 252 8.85 8.83 -15.50
C TRP A 252 7.94 7.90 -16.31
N GLY A 253 6.63 8.14 -16.33
CA GLY A 253 5.66 7.29 -17.02
C GLY A 253 5.54 5.87 -16.41
N MET A 254 5.91 5.69 -15.14
CA MET A 254 5.90 4.37 -14.48
C MET A 254 4.81 4.23 -13.39
N ASN A 255 3.99 5.23 -13.17
CA ASN A 255 2.96 5.15 -12.14
C ASN A 255 1.89 4.08 -12.46
N VAL A 256 1.10 3.72 -11.45
CA VAL A 256 0.07 2.67 -11.58
C VAL A 256 -0.96 2.98 -12.66
N GLY A 257 -1.27 4.27 -12.90
CA GLY A 257 -2.17 4.71 -13.95
C GLY A 257 -1.63 4.40 -15.35
N ALA A 258 -0.34 4.65 -15.59
CA ALA A 258 0.32 4.34 -16.84
C ALA A 258 0.29 2.84 -17.16
N HIS A 259 0.66 2.00 -16.20
CA HIS A 259 0.64 0.55 -16.39
C HIS A 259 -0.78 -0.01 -16.50
N LEU A 260 -1.75 0.54 -15.77
CA LEU A 260 -3.15 0.16 -15.94
C LEU A 260 -3.65 0.51 -17.33
N ALA A 261 -3.40 1.74 -17.82
CA ALA A 261 -3.79 2.17 -19.15
C ALA A 261 -3.25 1.23 -20.23
N ARG A 262 -1.98 0.83 -20.11
CA ARG A 262 -1.36 -0.15 -21.02
C ARG A 262 -2.07 -1.50 -21.00
N LEU A 263 -2.41 -2.00 -19.82
CA LEU A 263 -3.01 -3.34 -19.68
C LEU A 263 -4.46 -3.39 -20.19
N ILE A 264 -5.20 -2.30 -20.03
CA ILE A 264 -6.61 -2.24 -20.46
C ILE A 264 -6.80 -1.65 -21.85
N GLY A 265 -5.76 -1.06 -22.47
CA GLY A 265 -5.85 -0.40 -23.77
C GLY A 265 -6.71 0.86 -23.76
N HIS A 266 -6.80 1.54 -22.62
CA HIS A 266 -7.59 2.76 -22.43
C HIS A 266 -6.86 3.71 -21.47
N PRO A 267 -6.81 5.02 -21.76
CA PRO A 267 -6.15 5.96 -20.85
C PRO A 267 -6.83 5.99 -19.49
N THR A 268 -6.09 6.41 -18.46
CA THR A 268 -6.60 6.62 -17.11
C THR A 268 -6.39 8.06 -16.68
N ARG A 269 -7.06 8.45 -15.59
CA ARG A 269 -6.86 9.73 -14.93
C ARG A 269 -6.41 9.46 -13.49
N THR A 270 -5.31 10.07 -13.06
CA THR A 270 -4.82 9.92 -11.69
C THR A 270 -5.05 11.22 -10.92
N PHE A 271 -5.67 11.09 -9.75
CA PHE A 271 -5.78 12.17 -8.78
C PHE A 271 -5.05 11.78 -7.50
N CYS A 272 -3.98 12.49 -7.20
CA CYS A 272 -3.20 12.32 -5.99
C CYS A 272 -3.45 13.49 -5.06
N SER A 273 -3.83 13.20 -3.81
CA SER A 273 -3.86 14.16 -2.71
C SER A 273 -3.34 13.49 -1.46
N LEU A 274 -2.48 14.15 -0.71
CA LEU A 274 -2.06 13.68 0.61
C LEU A 274 -3.26 13.53 1.56
N LEU A 275 -4.32 14.30 1.31
CA LEU A 275 -5.58 14.25 2.05
C LEU A 275 -6.51 13.15 1.52
N ALA A 276 -6.31 12.62 0.30
CA ALA A 276 -7.11 11.52 -0.25
C ALA A 276 -7.03 10.22 0.57
N ASN A 277 -6.03 10.10 1.44
CA ASN A 277 -5.89 8.99 2.39
C ASN A 277 -7.00 8.96 3.44
N THR A 278 -7.41 10.14 3.92
CA THR A 278 -8.41 10.28 4.99
C THR A 278 -9.65 11.03 4.52
N GLU A 279 -9.54 11.76 3.42
CA GLU A 279 -10.59 12.63 2.85
C GLU A 279 -11.13 12.12 1.52
N GLY A 280 -10.87 10.84 1.15
CA GLY A 280 -11.48 10.25 -0.05
C GLY A 280 -12.98 10.56 -0.14
N PRO A 281 -13.74 10.42 0.95
CA PRO A 281 -15.13 10.83 0.99
C PRO A 281 -15.39 12.34 0.83
N SER A 282 -14.49 13.22 1.28
CA SER A 282 -14.67 14.69 1.15
C SER A 282 -14.48 15.19 -0.28
N MET A 283 -13.82 14.40 -1.13
CA MET A 283 -13.71 14.69 -2.55
C MET A 283 -14.99 14.37 -3.33
N TYR A 284 -15.94 13.70 -2.68
CA TYR A 284 -17.18 13.25 -3.28
C TYR A 284 -17.94 14.37 -4.01
N ASP A 285 -18.04 15.55 -3.42
CA ASP A 285 -18.74 16.69 -3.99
C ASP A 285 -18.19 17.12 -5.37
N ARG A 286 -16.94 16.76 -5.66
CA ARG A 286 -16.26 17.06 -6.93
C ARG A 286 -16.38 15.93 -7.96
N LEU A 287 -16.56 14.69 -7.52
CA LEU A 287 -16.59 13.53 -8.42
C LEU A 287 -17.74 13.55 -9.42
N PRO A 288 -18.99 13.94 -9.06
CA PRO A 288 -20.09 14.05 -10.04
C PRO A 288 -19.83 15.07 -11.15
N SER A 289 -19.15 16.18 -10.83
CA SER A 289 -18.77 17.18 -11.83
C SER A 289 -17.64 16.69 -12.77
N ILE A 290 -16.80 15.78 -12.27
CA ILE A 290 -15.70 15.17 -13.03
C ILE A 290 -16.23 14.04 -13.91
N PHE A 291 -17.23 13.29 -13.45
CA PHE A 291 -17.82 12.11 -14.11
C PHE A 291 -19.33 12.27 -14.34
N PRO A 292 -19.79 13.18 -15.19
CA PRO A 292 -21.21 13.43 -15.40
C PRO A 292 -21.97 12.21 -15.97
N ARG A 293 -21.26 11.25 -16.56
CA ARG A 293 -21.83 10.03 -17.17
C ARG A 293 -21.55 8.76 -16.38
N GLY A 294 -21.01 8.90 -15.14
CA GLY A 294 -20.53 7.77 -14.38
C GLY A 294 -19.13 7.32 -14.81
N GLY A 295 -18.56 6.33 -14.11
CA GLY A 295 -17.20 5.85 -14.38
C GLY A 295 -16.75 4.79 -13.39
N ILE A 296 -15.49 4.41 -13.50
CA ILE A 296 -14.81 3.50 -12.59
C ILE A 296 -13.84 4.32 -11.71
N VAL A 297 -14.02 4.24 -10.41
CA VAL A 297 -13.13 4.88 -9.42
C VAL A 297 -12.34 3.80 -8.70
N ILE A 298 -11.02 3.86 -8.80
CA ILE A 298 -10.09 2.98 -8.09
C ILE A 298 -9.46 3.81 -6.99
N TRP A 299 -9.84 3.56 -5.74
CA TRP A 299 -9.29 4.26 -4.59
C TRP A 299 -8.17 3.42 -3.99
N ALA A 300 -6.92 3.78 -4.32
CA ALA A 300 -5.71 3.08 -3.90
C ALA A 300 -4.91 3.97 -2.93
N PHE A 301 -4.66 3.45 -1.73
CA PHE A 301 -3.96 4.17 -0.66
C PHE A 301 -3.16 3.23 0.22
N ALA A 302 -2.12 3.71 0.88
CA ALA A 302 -1.30 2.92 1.78
C ALA A 302 -2.13 2.33 2.94
N SER A 303 -2.07 1.03 3.17
CA SER A 303 -2.85 0.35 4.22
C SER A 303 -2.64 0.93 5.61
N ARG A 304 -1.45 1.50 5.89
CA ARG A 304 -1.14 2.15 7.17
C ARG A 304 -2.06 3.31 7.54
N VAL A 305 -2.75 3.93 6.57
CA VAL A 305 -3.68 5.03 6.87
C VAL A 305 -4.97 4.54 7.51
N LEU A 306 -5.31 3.26 7.36
CA LEU A 306 -6.51 2.65 7.95
C LEU A 306 -6.51 2.65 9.49
N GLN A 307 -5.35 2.82 10.14
CA GLN A 307 -5.26 2.96 11.59
C GLN A 307 -5.76 4.32 12.11
N TYR A 308 -5.94 5.30 11.23
CA TYR A 308 -6.48 6.61 11.58
C TYR A 308 -7.96 6.67 11.21
N ARG A 309 -8.72 7.49 11.94
CA ARG A 309 -10.10 7.77 11.53
C ARG A 309 -10.11 8.57 10.23
N MET A 310 -10.87 8.10 9.28
CA MET A 310 -11.15 8.86 8.07
C MET A 310 -12.11 10.00 8.40
N SER A 311 -11.96 11.13 7.71
CA SER A 311 -12.87 12.26 7.87
C SER A 311 -14.28 11.92 7.32
N THR A 312 -15.31 12.42 7.98
CA THR A 312 -16.69 12.29 7.53
C THR A 312 -16.91 13.08 6.23
N LEU A 313 -17.88 12.62 5.42
CA LEU A 313 -18.37 13.41 4.29
C LEU A 313 -18.82 14.80 4.78
N PRO A 314 -18.47 15.91 4.09
CA PRO A 314 -19.11 17.17 4.35
C PRO A 314 -20.60 17.01 4.07
N GLY A 315 -21.45 17.22 5.07
CA GLY A 315 -22.91 17.17 4.92
C GLY A 315 -23.68 16.29 5.91
N ASN A 316 -23.03 15.42 6.68
CA ASN A 316 -23.68 14.68 7.76
C ASN A 316 -23.18 15.20 9.12
N GLY A 317 -23.39 16.47 9.39
CA GLY A 317 -23.44 17.00 10.73
C GLY A 317 -24.77 16.55 11.36
N VAL A 318 -24.71 15.61 12.29
CA VAL A 318 -25.68 15.44 13.37
C VAL A 318 -24.87 15.42 14.65
#